data_1c1bb2701a0662ac3d94f12de7e3b51e
#
_entry.id   1c1bb2701a0662ac3d94f12de7e3b51e
#
_cell.length_a   1.000
_cell.length_b   1.000
_cell.length_c   1.000
_cell.angle_alpha   90.00
_cell.angle_beta   90.00
_cell.angle_gamma   90.00
#
_symmetry.space_group_name_H-M   'P 1'
#
loop_
_entity.id
_entity.type
_entity.pdbx_description
1 polymer ?
#
loop_
_entity_poly.entity_id
_entity_poly.type
_entity_poly.pdbx_seq_one_letter_code
_entity_poly.pdbx_strand_id
1 'polypeptide(L)'
;MYTFKLDNGFSIELEKNDKVFTPTGTSKVLVEAIVENVKNKKKILDLGCGCGAIGLSLFKNNLVEEPLYASDISEEAVNNFRTNSEKYKCKSIVKQSNLLDEWKEDKFELIVCDVSAISEEVAKFSGWFDVTSCKTGIGGTNLMKEIFENVERYIKKPGHFYFPIISLSNVEYIKEYSFSKFNKIKKIKRFNWPLPEEMMTNFETLKSLKEKKCVDFKEVFGMIICYTDV
;
A
#
# COMPACT_ATOMS: atom_id res chain seq x y z
N MET A 1 0.72 20.55 6.55
CA MET A 1 -0.64 19.99 6.49
C MET A 1 -0.88 19.43 5.10
N TYR A 2 -1.44 18.24 4.99
CA TYR A 2 -1.75 17.55 3.73
C TYR A 2 -3.19 17.07 3.74
N THR A 3 -3.97 17.39 2.72
CA THR A 3 -5.36 16.91 2.57
C THR A 3 -5.37 15.64 1.73
N PHE A 4 -5.63 14.50 2.34
CA PHE A 4 -5.90 13.26 1.63
C PHE A 4 -7.38 13.18 1.29
N LYS A 5 -7.70 13.18 0.00
CA LYS A 5 -9.08 13.26 -0.51
C LYS A 5 -9.40 12.09 -1.43
N LEU A 6 -10.54 11.45 -1.22
CA LEU A 6 -11.10 10.41 -2.08
C LEU A 6 -12.07 11.00 -3.12
N ASP A 7 -12.35 10.24 -4.16
CA ASP A 7 -13.22 10.68 -5.24
C ASP A 7 -14.71 10.80 -4.81
N ASN A 8 -15.11 10.08 -3.76
CA ASN A 8 -16.45 10.17 -3.16
C ASN A 8 -16.70 11.41 -2.29
N GLY A 9 -15.72 12.32 -2.21
CA GLY A 9 -15.78 13.55 -1.43
C GLY A 9 -15.29 13.43 0.02
N PHE A 10 -14.99 12.22 0.51
CA PHE A 10 -14.35 12.03 1.81
C PHE A 10 -12.97 12.67 1.83
N SER A 11 -12.61 13.32 2.94
CA SER A 11 -11.27 13.87 3.13
C SER A 11 -10.80 13.78 4.57
N ILE A 12 -9.48 13.76 4.74
CA ILE A 12 -8.80 13.75 6.03
C ILE A 12 -7.56 14.64 5.96
N GLU A 13 -7.38 15.47 6.99
CA GLU A 13 -6.26 16.41 7.11
C GLU A 13 -5.13 15.77 7.94
N LEU A 14 -3.99 15.53 7.32
CA LEU A 14 -2.83 14.89 7.94
C LEU A 14 -1.68 15.89 8.13
N GLU A 15 -1.02 15.81 9.27
CA GLU A 15 0.30 16.42 9.40
C GLU A 15 1.26 15.72 8.44
N LYS A 16 2.04 16.51 7.68
CA LYS A 16 3.02 15.99 6.74
C LYS A 16 4.42 16.18 7.32
N ASN A 17 5.19 15.13 7.34
CA ASN A 17 6.63 15.17 7.54
C ASN A 17 7.31 15.04 6.18
N ASP A 18 8.25 15.96 5.85
CA ASP A 18 8.93 15.97 4.55
C ASP A 18 9.85 14.76 4.32
N LYS A 19 10.15 14.00 5.37
CA LYS A 19 10.89 12.73 5.27
C LYS A 19 9.98 11.49 5.12
N VAL A 20 8.67 11.68 5.06
CA VAL A 20 7.69 10.60 4.94
C VAL A 20 7.07 10.63 3.56
N PHE A 21 6.90 9.44 2.96
CA PHE A 21 6.28 9.28 1.65
C PHE A 21 4.90 9.95 1.59
N THR A 22 4.67 10.72 0.53
CA THR A 22 3.36 11.34 0.32
C THR A 22 2.40 10.34 -0.31
N PRO A 23 1.21 10.10 0.27
CA PRO A 23 0.23 9.17 -0.28
C PRO A 23 -0.13 9.48 -1.74
N THR A 24 -0.22 8.46 -2.56
CA THR A 24 -0.49 8.57 -4.00
C THR A 24 -1.92 8.16 -4.37
N GLY A 25 -2.19 8.10 -5.66
CA GLY A 25 -3.43 7.55 -6.19
C GLY A 25 -3.70 6.10 -5.75
N THR A 26 -2.64 5.31 -5.56
CA THR A 26 -2.73 3.92 -5.06
C THR A 26 -3.37 3.88 -3.67
N SER A 27 -2.90 4.72 -2.75
CA SER A 27 -3.45 4.83 -1.39
C SER A 27 -4.94 5.17 -1.40
N LYS A 28 -5.36 6.10 -2.29
CA LYS A 28 -6.78 6.46 -2.45
C LYS A 28 -7.62 5.26 -2.86
N VAL A 29 -7.20 4.57 -3.91
CA VAL A 29 -7.95 3.44 -4.46
C VAL A 29 -8.00 2.26 -3.49
N LEU A 30 -6.94 2.05 -2.67
CA LEU A 30 -6.97 1.08 -1.59
C LEU A 30 -8.05 1.40 -0.55
N VAL A 31 -8.09 2.64 -0.06
CA VAL A 31 -9.14 3.07 0.89
C VAL A 31 -10.53 2.89 0.29
N GLU A 32 -10.76 3.35 -0.94
CA GLU A 32 -12.05 3.21 -1.62
C GLU A 32 -12.44 1.74 -1.79
N ALA A 33 -11.51 0.89 -2.22
CA ALA A 33 -11.76 -0.54 -2.40
C ALA A 33 -12.17 -1.21 -1.08
N ILE A 34 -11.52 -0.85 0.04
CA ILE A 34 -11.85 -1.40 1.36
C ILE A 34 -13.20 -0.88 1.84
N VAL A 35 -13.45 0.42 1.75
CA VAL A 35 -14.72 1.05 2.18
C VAL A 35 -15.93 0.49 1.41
N GLU A 36 -15.77 0.22 0.11
CA GLU A 36 -16.82 -0.36 -0.73
C GLU A 36 -17.13 -1.83 -0.36
N ASN A 37 -16.14 -2.60 0.09
CA ASN A 37 -16.26 -4.05 0.25
C ASN A 37 -16.34 -4.53 1.71
N VAL A 38 -15.85 -3.76 2.67
CA VAL A 38 -15.86 -4.10 4.10
C VAL A 38 -17.03 -3.37 4.79
N LYS A 39 -17.88 -4.12 5.49
CA LYS A 39 -19.11 -3.55 6.10
C LYS A 39 -19.03 -3.42 7.61
N ASN A 40 -18.22 -4.26 8.26
CA ASN A 40 -18.11 -4.31 9.71
C ASN A 40 -16.71 -3.90 10.17
N LYS A 41 -16.61 -3.41 11.38
CA LYS A 41 -15.32 -3.15 12.03
C LYS A 41 -14.46 -4.40 12.02
N LYS A 42 -13.16 -4.21 11.86
CA LYS A 42 -12.14 -5.25 11.81
C LYS A 42 -10.94 -4.87 12.66
N LYS A 43 -10.25 -5.88 13.21
CA LYS A 43 -8.88 -5.73 13.71
C LYS A 43 -7.97 -5.55 12.49
N ILE A 44 -7.51 -4.31 12.25
CA ILE A 44 -6.79 -3.90 11.04
C ILE A 44 -5.32 -3.66 11.32
N LEU A 45 -4.45 -4.13 10.42
CA LEU A 45 -3.05 -3.72 10.31
C LEU A 45 -2.86 -2.87 9.04
N ASP A 46 -2.35 -1.65 9.22
CA ASP A 46 -1.84 -0.77 8.15
C ASP A 46 -0.33 -1.01 8.01
N LEU A 47 0.06 -1.80 7.00
CA LEU A 47 1.44 -2.22 6.74
C LEU A 47 2.11 -1.28 5.73
N GLY A 48 3.17 -0.59 6.16
CA GLY A 48 3.75 0.53 5.44
C GLY A 48 2.91 1.79 5.64
N CYS A 49 2.61 2.13 6.90
CA CYS A 49 1.56 3.08 7.26
C CYS A 49 1.86 4.55 6.89
N GLY A 50 3.12 4.91 6.68
CA GLY A 50 3.51 6.29 6.34
C GLY A 50 2.94 7.31 7.31
N CYS A 51 2.27 8.33 6.78
CA CYS A 51 1.60 9.35 7.59
C CYS A 51 0.21 8.92 8.12
N GLY A 52 -0.24 7.69 7.85
CA GLY A 52 -1.52 7.16 8.31
C GLY A 52 -2.70 7.42 7.37
N ALA A 53 -2.45 7.76 6.11
CA ALA A 53 -3.52 8.08 5.17
C ALA A 53 -4.54 6.96 5.01
N ILE A 54 -4.10 5.71 4.95
CA ILE A 54 -4.99 4.56 4.81
C ILE A 54 -5.66 4.22 6.14
N GLY A 55 -4.88 3.85 7.15
CA GLY A 55 -5.43 3.38 8.43
C GLY A 55 -6.37 4.37 9.08
N LEU A 56 -6.00 5.67 9.10
CA LEU A 56 -6.85 6.71 9.70
C LEU A 56 -8.08 7.03 8.84
N SER A 57 -8.01 6.87 7.51
CA SER A 57 -9.20 6.95 6.66
C SER A 57 -10.17 5.81 6.95
N LEU A 58 -9.67 4.58 7.14
CA LEU A 58 -10.51 3.44 7.53
C LEU A 58 -11.12 3.64 8.93
N PHE A 59 -10.37 4.21 9.87
CA PHE A 59 -10.89 4.59 11.18
C PHE A 59 -12.02 5.61 11.07
N LYS A 60 -11.85 6.68 10.29
CA LYS A 60 -12.86 7.72 10.06
C LYS A 60 -14.10 7.19 9.34
N ASN A 61 -13.96 6.12 8.55
CA ASN A 61 -15.08 5.40 7.93
C ASN A 61 -15.69 4.32 8.85
N ASN A 62 -15.35 4.31 10.15
CA ASN A 62 -15.89 3.40 11.16
C ASN A 62 -15.65 1.90 10.87
N LEU A 63 -14.54 1.58 10.21
CA LEU A 63 -14.17 0.21 9.84
C LEU A 63 -13.14 -0.43 10.79
N VAL A 64 -12.58 0.35 11.72
CA VAL A 64 -11.54 -0.13 12.64
C VAL A 64 -12.16 -0.56 13.97
N GLU A 65 -11.87 -1.79 14.40
CA GLU A 65 -11.98 -2.21 15.79
C GLU A 65 -10.70 -1.77 16.51
N GLU A 66 -10.84 -0.79 17.41
CA GLU A 66 -9.68 -0.23 18.10
C GLU A 66 -9.01 -1.22 19.06
N PRO A 67 -7.68 -1.21 19.16
CA PRO A 67 -6.78 -0.22 18.57
C PRO A 67 -6.52 -0.50 17.07
N LEU A 68 -6.25 0.57 16.30
CA LEU A 68 -5.69 0.47 14.95
C LEU A 68 -4.22 0.07 15.06
N TYR A 69 -3.85 -1.00 14.38
CA TYR A 69 -2.45 -1.45 14.32
C TYR A 69 -1.79 -0.89 13.07
N ALA A 70 -0.55 -0.44 13.20
CA ALA A 70 0.19 0.14 12.08
C ALA A 70 1.69 -0.13 12.23
N SER A 71 2.40 -0.26 11.13
CA SER A 71 3.85 -0.35 11.13
C SER A 71 4.48 0.25 9.89
N ASP A 72 5.70 0.73 10.07
CA ASP A 72 6.55 1.21 8.98
C ASP A 72 8.02 0.92 9.33
N ILE A 73 8.88 0.83 8.34
CA ILE A 73 10.32 0.68 8.54
C ILE A 73 10.96 2.00 8.99
N SER A 74 10.39 3.13 8.59
CA SER A 74 10.86 4.47 8.92
C SER A 74 10.34 4.92 10.28
N GLU A 75 11.26 5.31 11.16
CA GLU A 75 10.91 5.92 12.46
C GLU A 75 10.14 7.23 12.28
N GLU A 76 10.50 8.02 11.26
CA GLU A 76 9.80 9.26 10.92
C GLU A 76 8.34 8.99 10.52
N ALA A 77 8.09 7.91 9.77
CA ALA A 77 6.73 7.51 9.41
C ALA A 77 5.94 7.07 10.65
N VAL A 78 6.52 6.24 11.50
CA VAL A 78 5.92 5.80 12.78
C VAL A 78 5.53 7.00 13.65
N ASN A 79 6.43 7.99 13.79
CA ASN A 79 6.17 9.19 14.60
C ASN A 79 5.11 10.09 13.94
N ASN A 80 5.14 10.22 12.61
CA ASN A 80 4.14 11.00 11.88
C ASN A 80 2.75 10.35 11.99
N PHE A 81 2.67 9.01 11.89
CA PHE A 81 1.42 8.28 12.13
C PHE A 81 0.87 8.54 13.54
N ARG A 82 1.72 8.45 14.59
CA ARG A 82 1.31 8.71 15.99
C ARG A 82 0.71 10.11 16.14
N THR A 83 1.38 11.14 15.63
CA THR A 83 0.87 12.52 15.64
C THR A 83 -0.51 12.61 15.00
N ASN A 84 -0.69 11.98 13.85
CA ASN A 84 -1.98 11.99 13.16
C ASN A 84 -3.05 11.16 13.87
N SER A 85 -2.69 10.03 14.48
CA SER A 85 -3.64 9.21 15.24
C SER A 85 -4.14 9.93 16.49
N GLU A 86 -3.26 10.66 17.20
CA GLU A 86 -3.62 11.50 18.36
C GLU A 86 -4.56 12.63 17.95
N LYS A 87 -4.29 13.31 16.84
CA LYS A 87 -5.16 14.35 16.29
C LYS A 87 -6.60 13.89 16.09
N TYR A 88 -6.76 12.64 15.63
CA TYR A 88 -8.08 12.02 15.41
C TYR A 88 -8.61 11.25 16.62
N LYS A 89 -7.90 11.25 17.76
CA LYS A 89 -8.24 10.46 18.95
C LYS A 89 -8.44 8.97 18.63
N CYS A 90 -7.71 8.47 17.63
CA CYS A 90 -7.69 7.06 17.25
C CYS A 90 -6.73 6.32 18.19
N LYS A 91 -7.25 5.37 18.97
CA LYS A 91 -6.36 4.47 19.74
C LYS A 91 -5.58 3.63 18.74
N SER A 92 -4.26 3.65 18.83
CA SER A 92 -3.39 2.92 17.90
C SER A 92 -2.22 2.25 18.60
N ILE A 93 -1.75 1.16 18.03
CA ILE A 93 -0.50 0.48 18.35
C ILE A 93 0.39 0.55 17.11
N VAL A 94 1.43 1.38 17.18
CA VAL A 94 2.32 1.66 16.05
C VAL A 94 3.72 1.18 16.35
N LYS A 95 4.27 0.34 15.47
CA LYS A 95 5.61 -0.25 15.63
C LYS A 95 6.53 0.18 14.47
N GLN A 96 7.79 0.44 14.77
CA GLN A 96 8.82 0.41 13.75
C GLN A 96 9.12 -1.05 13.43
N SER A 97 8.96 -1.46 12.18
CA SER A 97 9.08 -2.86 11.76
C SER A 97 9.53 -2.97 10.33
N ASN A 98 10.46 -3.88 10.06
CA ASN A 98 10.65 -4.34 8.70
C ASN A 98 9.50 -5.29 8.37
N LEU A 99 8.59 -4.82 7.51
CA LEU A 99 7.36 -5.53 7.17
C LEU A 99 6.63 -6.08 8.42
N LEU A 100 6.50 -7.40 8.55
CA LEU A 100 5.71 -8.08 9.58
C LEU A 100 6.51 -8.52 10.81
N ASP A 101 7.82 -8.27 10.89
CA ASP A 101 8.74 -8.86 11.88
C ASP A 101 8.35 -8.62 13.33
N GLU A 102 7.78 -7.46 13.65
CA GLU A 102 7.41 -7.10 15.02
C GLU A 102 6.00 -7.58 15.43
N TRP A 103 5.25 -8.22 14.53
CA TRP A 103 3.88 -8.66 14.81
C TRP A 103 3.74 -10.12 15.27
N LYS A 104 4.80 -10.85 15.41
CA LYS A 104 5.01 -12.28 15.78
C LYS A 104 3.75 -13.13 16.02
N GLU A 105 3.05 -12.86 17.15
CA GLU A 105 1.87 -13.64 17.58
C GLU A 105 0.54 -12.96 17.23
N ASP A 106 0.59 -11.76 16.66
CA ASP A 106 -0.62 -11.02 16.33
C ASP A 106 -1.29 -11.60 15.09
N LYS A 107 -2.64 -11.59 15.12
CA LYS A 107 -3.47 -11.95 13.97
C LYS A 107 -4.49 -10.86 13.69
N PHE A 108 -4.66 -10.54 12.41
CA PHE A 108 -5.51 -9.45 11.94
C PHE A 108 -6.63 -9.97 11.06
N GLU A 109 -7.80 -9.37 11.15
CA GLU A 109 -8.93 -9.70 10.28
C GLU A 109 -8.80 -9.03 8.91
N LEU A 110 -8.03 -7.93 8.86
CA LEU A 110 -7.70 -7.25 7.64
C LEU A 110 -6.26 -6.70 7.73
N ILE A 111 -5.46 -7.02 6.74
CA ILE A 111 -4.16 -6.37 6.52
C ILE A 111 -4.28 -5.57 5.23
N VAL A 112 -3.97 -4.27 5.29
CA VAL A 112 -3.80 -3.43 4.11
C VAL A 112 -2.33 -3.10 3.95
N CYS A 113 -1.82 -3.20 2.73
CA CYS A 113 -0.41 -3.00 2.43
C CYS A 113 -0.27 -2.00 1.26
N ASP A 114 0.39 -0.89 1.50
CA ASP A 114 0.75 0.10 0.46
C ASP A 114 2.25 0.40 0.51
N VAL A 115 3.06 -0.65 0.55
CA VAL A 115 4.53 -0.52 0.48
C VAL A 115 4.98 -0.25 -0.96
N SER A 116 6.21 0.22 -1.11
CA SER A 116 6.82 0.45 -2.41
C SER A 116 6.76 -0.81 -3.29
N ALA A 117 6.15 -0.72 -4.45
CA ALA A 117 5.95 -1.81 -5.38
C ALA A 117 6.09 -1.36 -6.85
N ILE A 118 7.06 -0.48 -7.14
CA ILE A 118 7.46 -0.10 -8.50
C ILE A 118 8.92 -0.49 -8.75
N SER A 119 9.30 -0.59 -10.01
CA SER A 119 10.69 -0.81 -10.43
C SER A 119 11.62 0.23 -9.79
N GLU A 120 12.75 -0.19 -9.21
CA GLU A 120 13.77 0.73 -8.68
C GLU A 120 14.29 1.70 -9.73
N GLU A 121 14.36 1.27 -10.99
CA GLU A 121 14.78 2.14 -12.09
C GLU A 121 13.76 3.24 -12.35
N VAL A 122 12.46 2.93 -12.26
CA VAL A 122 11.39 3.92 -12.36
C VAL A 122 11.40 4.86 -11.16
N ALA A 123 11.64 4.35 -9.97
CA ALA A 123 11.71 5.14 -8.75
C ALA A 123 12.72 6.28 -8.84
N LYS A 124 13.86 6.07 -9.50
CA LYS A 124 14.95 7.06 -9.65
C LYS A 124 14.53 8.36 -10.36
N PHE A 125 13.52 8.31 -11.20
CA PHE A 125 13.04 9.47 -11.97
C PHE A 125 11.54 9.76 -11.81
N SER A 126 10.89 9.07 -10.88
CA SER A 126 9.45 9.25 -10.65
C SER A 126 9.09 10.50 -9.85
N GLY A 127 10.05 11.10 -9.14
CA GLY A 127 9.82 12.14 -8.14
C GLY A 127 9.08 11.67 -6.88
N TRP A 128 8.73 10.38 -6.80
CA TRP A 128 7.95 9.84 -5.67
C TRP A 128 8.81 9.39 -4.50
N PHE A 129 10.08 9.07 -4.76
CA PHE A 129 11.02 8.48 -3.78
C PHE A 129 12.20 9.37 -3.45
N ASP A 130 12.07 10.69 -3.62
CA ASP A 130 13.16 11.64 -3.36
C ASP A 130 13.60 11.65 -1.89
N VAL A 131 12.68 11.28 -0.99
CA VAL A 131 12.91 11.30 0.47
C VAL A 131 12.88 9.91 1.12
N THR A 132 12.56 8.86 0.37
CA THR A 132 12.47 7.49 0.87
C THR A 132 13.18 6.53 -0.07
N SER A 133 13.69 5.40 0.45
CA SER A 133 14.30 4.40 -0.40
C SER A 133 13.24 3.47 -1.03
N CYS A 134 13.47 3.12 -2.30
CA CYS A 134 12.69 2.11 -3.01
C CYS A 134 13.60 0.90 -3.29
N LYS A 135 13.61 -0.09 -2.41
CA LYS A 135 14.43 -1.31 -2.53
C LYS A 135 13.59 -2.50 -2.99
N THR A 136 13.01 -2.38 -4.16
CA THR A 136 12.03 -3.34 -4.71
C THR A 136 12.59 -4.21 -5.84
N GLY A 137 13.84 -3.97 -6.23
CA GLY A 137 14.48 -4.59 -7.37
C GLY A 137 14.03 -4.02 -8.72
N ILE A 138 14.70 -4.43 -9.79
CA ILE A 138 14.44 -3.91 -11.14
C ILE A 138 12.99 -4.15 -11.60
N GLY A 139 12.37 -5.23 -11.15
CA GLY A 139 10.97 -5.56 -11.46
C GLY A 139 9.95 -5.01 -10.46
N GLY A 140 10.37 -4.31 -9.41
CA GLY A 140 9.46 -3.80 -8.37
C GLY A 140 8.78 -4.89 -7.54
N THR A 141 9.39 -6.06 -7.38
CA THR A 141 8.70 -7.26 -6.88
C THR A 141 9.19 -7.79 -5.54
N ASN A 142 10.39 -7.35 -5.09
CA ASN A 142 11.07 -7.98 -3.94
C ASN A 142 10.25 -7.90 -2.65
N LEU A 143 9.75 -6.71 -2.28
CA LEU A 143 8.97 -6.54 -1.05
C LEU A 143 7.65 -7.31 -1.10
N MET A 144 6.95 -7.28 -2.25
CA MET A 144 5.68 -8.00 -2.40
C MET A 144 5.90 -9.51 -2.31
N LYS A 145 7.00 -10.04 -2.86
CA LYS A 145 7.35 -11.45 -2.71
C LYS A 145 7.53 -11.82 -1.24
N GLU A 146 8.32 -11.06 -0.50
CA GLU A 146 8.58 -11.29 0.91
C GLU A 146 7.29 -11.24 1.75
N ILE A 147 6.42 -10.29 1.46
CA ILE A 147 5.11 -10.19 2.11
C ILE A 147 4.24 -11.42 1.81
N PHE A 148 4.12 -11.82 0.54
CA PHE A 148 3.31 -12.99 0.16
C PHE A 148 3.80 -14.30 0.79
N GLU A 149 5.09 -14.44 1.07
CA GLU A 149 5.65 -15.60 1.75
C GLU A 149 5.24 -15.71 3.23
N ASN A 150 4.90 -14.59 3.84
CA ASN A 150 4.71 -14.52 5.29
C ASN A 150 3.30 -14.09 5.73
N VAL A 151 2.59 -13.27 4.96
CA VAL A 151 1.39 -12.54 5.40
C VAL A 151 0.26 -13.47 5.87
N GLU A 152 0.09 -14.64 5.29
CA GLU A 152 -0.97 -15.59 5.67
C GLU A 152 -0.90 -15.99 7.15
N ARG A 153 0.30 -16.04 7.72
CA ARG A 153 0.52 -16.35 9.15
C ARG A 153 -0.08 -15.31 10.07
N TYR A 154 -0.27 -14.09 9.59
CA TYR A 154 -0.77 -12.92 10.35
C TYR A 154 -2.26 -12.64 10.06
N ILE A 155 -2.88 -13.39 9.17
CA ILE A 155 -4.30 -13.23 8.86
C ILE A 155 -5.11 -14.20 9.70
N LYS A 156 -6.12 -13.67 10.41
CA LYS A 156 -7.14 -14.45 11.10
C LYS A 156 -8.09 -15.06 10.07
N LYS A 157 -8.47 -16.31 10.22
CA LYS A 157 -9.42 -16.96 9.31
C LYS A 157 -10.84 -16.91 9.89
N PRO A 158 -11.83 -16.36 9.16
CA PRO A 158 -11.71 -15.68 7.86
C PRO A 158 -11.08 -14.29 7.98
N GLY A 159 -10.33 -13.88 6.95
CA GLY A 159 -9.69 -12.56 6.92
C GLY A 159 -9.32 -12.12 5.52
N HIS A 160 -8.81 -10.89 5.41
CA HIS A 160 -8.54 -10.25 4.13
C HIS A 160 -7.15 -9.63 4.10
N PHE A 161 -6.49 -9.73 2.95
CA PHE A 161 -5.27 -9.02 2.65
C PHE A 161 -5.47 -8.17 1.40
N TYR A 162 -5.45 -6.84 1.56
CA TYR A 162 -5.57 -5.88 0.45
C TYR A 162 -4.20 -5.39 0.05
N PHE A 163 -3.87 -5.51 -1.23
CA PHE A 163 -2.62 -5.03 -1.80
C PHE A 163 -2.79 -4.51 -3.22
N PRO A 164 -1.99 -3.52 -3.63
CA PRO A 164 -2.01 -2.99 -4.98
C PRO A 164 -1.05 -3.74 -5.90
N ILE A 165 -1.37 -3.75 -7.19
CA ILE A 165 -0.42 -4.03 -8.26
C ILE A 165 -0.44 -2.84 -9.21
N ILE A 166 0.73 -2.26 -9.48
CA ILE A 166 0.90 -1.11 -10.37
C ILE A 166 1.70 -1.49 -11.61
N SER A 167 1.31 -0.96 -12.77
CA SER A 167 1.95 -1.28 -14.06
C SER A 167 3.40 -0.80 -14.19
N LEU A 168 3.90 -0.04 -13.23
CA LEU A 168 5.32 0.34 -13.10
C LEU A 168 6.17 -0.74 -12.40
N SER A 169 5.67 -1.96 -12.33
CA SER A 169 6.33 -3.17 -11.85
C SER A 169 6.12 -4.34 -12.83
N ASN A 170 6.75 -5.47 -12.56
CA ASN A 170 6.47 -6.73 -13.27
C ASN A 170 5.12 -7.31 -12.80
N VAL A 171 4.04 -6.83 -13.40
CA VAL A 171 2.66 -7.18 -13.06
C VAL A 171 2.39 -8.67 -13.21
N GLU A 172 2.91 -9.30 -14.27
CA GLU A 172 2.72 -10.72 -14.55
C GLU A 172 3.33 -11.57 -13.42
N TYR A 173 4.57 -11.29 -13.05
CA TYR A 173 5.24 -11.98 -11.95
C TYR A 173 4.48 -11.83 -10.62
N ILE A 174 4.06 -10.61 -10.26
CA ILE A 174 3.33 -10.39 -8.99
C ILE A 174 2.01 -11.18 -8.99
N LYS A 175 1.28 -11.18 -10.11
CA LYS A 175 0.04 -11.96 -10.24
C LYS A 175 0.29 -13.46 -10.09
N GLU A 176 1.17 -14.02 -10.90
CA GLU A 176 1.48 -15.46 -10.89
C GLU A 176 1.95 -15.90 -9.51
N TYR A 177 2.84 -15.10 -8.91
CA TYR A 177 3.36 -15.40 -7.58
C TYR A 177 2.26 -15.34 -6.50
N SER A 178 1.39 -14.32 -6.56
CA SER A 178 0.25 -14.23 -5.64
C SER A 178 -0.72 -15.40 -5.79
N PHE A 179 -1.04 -15.81 -7.02
CA PHE A 179 -1.89 -16.99 -7.29
C PHE A 179 -1.25 -18.30 -6.82
N SER A 180 0.07 -18.39 -6.78
CA SER A 180 0.77 -19.57 -6.24
C SER A 180 0.74 -19.65 -4.71
N LYS A 181 0.49 -18.53 -4.02
CA LYS A 181 0.51 -18.42 -2.56
C LYS A 181 -0.89 -18.45 -1.93
N PHE A 182 -1.88 -17.91 -2.62
CA PHE A 182 -3.21 -17.72 -2.06
C PHE A 182 -4.25 -18.55 -2.82
N ASN A 183 -5.11 -19.25 -2.08
CA ASN A 183 -6.16 -20.11 -2.67
C ASN A 183 -7.28 -19.29 -3.33
N LYS A 184 -7.55 -18.08 -2.83
CA LYS A 184 -8.59 -17.21 -3.37
C LYS A 184 -8.08 -15.79 -3.51
N ILE A 185 -8.07 -15.29 -4.73
CA ILE A 185 -7.71 -13.90 -5.05
C ILE A 185 -8.84 -13.29 -5.84
N LYS A 186 -9.24 -12.10 -5.43
CA LYS A 186 -10.25 -11.31 -6.12
C LYS A 186 -9.68 -9.96 -6.52
N LYS A 187 -9.75 -9.63 -7.80
CA LYS A 187 -9.53 -8.26 -8.25
C LYS A 187 -10.73 -7.42 -7.86
N ILE A 188 -10.52 -6.45 -6.99
CA ILE A 188 -11.57 -5.61 -6.43
C ILE A 188 -11.78 -4.35 -7.27
N LYS A 189 -10.68 -3.65 -7.63
CA LYS A 189 -10.76 -2.37 -8.31
C LYS A 189 -9.61 -2.23 -9.30
N ARG A 190 -9.86 -1.55 -10.42
CA ARG A 190 -8.85 -1.13 -11.38
C ARG A 190 -9.04 0.34 -11.69
N PHE A 191 -7.97 1.06 -11.84
CA PHE A 191 -7.95 2.46 -12.22
C PHE A 191 -6.77 2.72 -13.14
N ASN A 192 -6.88 3.77 -13.94
CA ASN A 192 -5.83 4.21 -14.85
C ASN A 192 -5.61 5.71 -14.63
N TRP A 193 -4.38 6.16 -14.86
CA TRP A 193 -4.04 7.58 -14.91
C TRP A 193 -2.98 7.82 -15.98
N PRO A 194 -2.88 9.04 -16.52
CA PRO A 194 -1.83 9.37 -17.47
C PRO A 194 -0.45 9.22 -16.83
N LEU A 195 0.55 8.92 -17.65
CA LEU A 195 1.94 8.96 -17.19
C LEU A 195 2.29 10.38 -16.70
N PRO A 196 2.86 10.53 -15.49
CA PRO A 196 3.39 11.81 -15.04
C PRO A 196 4.45 12.37 -15.99
N GLU A 197 4.60 13.69 -15.99
CA GLU A 197 5.52 14.40 -16.89
C GLU A 197 6.97 13.93 -16.72
N GLU A 198 7.39 13.69 -15.48
CA GLU A 198 8.72 13.16 -15.13
C GLU A 198 8.99 11.80 -15.79
N MET A 199 7.96 10.98 -15.91
CA MET A 199 8.05 9.68 -16.56
C MET A 199 8.05 9.82 -18.09
N MET A 200 7.33 10.79 -18.62
CA MET A 200 7.34 11.06 -20.09
C MET A 200 8.71 11.53 -20.55
N THR A 201 9.42 12.31 -19.75
CA THR A 201 10.81 12.74 -20.04
C THR A 201 11.76 11.54 -20.13
N ASN A 202 11.47 10.44 -19.41
CA ASN A 202 12.26 9.21 -19.39
C ASN A 202 11.62 8.04 -20.16
N PHE A 203 10.82 8.36 -21.16
CA PHE A 203 9.98 7.36 -21.85
C PHE A 203 10.79 6.26 -22.56
N GLU A 204 11.96 6.56 -23.11
CA GLU A 204 12.83 5.54 -23.73
C GLU A 204 13.36 4.53 -22.68
N THR A 205 13.67 5.00 -21.48
CA THR A 205 14.02 4.11 -20.35
C THR A 205 12.85 3.21 -20.00
N LEU A 206 11.64 3.76 -19.91
CA LEU A 206 10.44 2.96 -19.66
C LEU A 206 10.19 1.90 -20.73
N LYS A 207 10.41 2.22 -22.02
CA LYS A 207 10.31 1.24 -23.11
C LYS A 207 11.31 0.08 -22.92
N SER A 208 12.56 0.42 -22.64
CA SER A 208 13.60 -0.60 -22.38
C SER A 208 13.26 -1.50 -21.20
N LEU A 209 12.73 -0.93 -20.10
CA LEU A 209 12.27 -1.70 -18.95
C LEU A 209 11.08 -2.61 -19.30
N LYS A 210 10.19 -2.16 -20.18
CA LYS A 210 9.07 -2.96 -20.67
C LYS A 210 9.53 -4.15 -21.50
N GLU A 211 10.49 -3.94 -22.39
CA GLU A 211 11.08 -5.03 -23.20
C GLU A 211 11.71 -6.10 -22.30
N LYS A 212 12.28 -5.68 -21.17
CA LYS A 212 12.82 -6.57 -20.12
C LYS A 212 11.77 -7.15 -19.18
N LYS A 213 10.48 -6.88 -19.42
CA LYS A 213 9.36 -7.28 -18.55
C LYS A 213 9.44 -6.76 -17.11
N CYS A 214 10.18 -5.68 -16.89
CA CYS A 214 10.31 -5.07 -15.57
C CYS A 214 9.14 -4.16 -15.23
N VAL A 215 8.43 -3.67 -16.25
CA VAL A 215 7.21 -2.88 -16.17
C VAL A 215 6.24 -3.31 -17.26
N ASP A 216 4.95 -3.08 -17.03
CA ASP A 216 3.91 -3.39 -18.02
C ASP A 216 2.93 -2.22 -18.12
N PHE A 217 3.16 -1.30 -19.06
CA PHE A 217 2.27 -0.15 -19.26
C PHE A 217 2.01 0.11 -20.76
N LYS A 218 0.77 0.46 -21.09
CA LYS A 218 0.39 1.29 -22.24
C LYS A 218 0.05 2.69 -21.75
N GLU A 219 -0.69 2.73 -20.65
CA GLU A 219 -0.96 3.84 -19.74
C GLU A 219 -0.63 3.30 -18.35
N VAL A 220 -0.33 4.16 -17.37
CA VAL A 220 -0.16 3.66 -16.00
C VAL A 220 -1.50 3.15 -15.53
N PHE A 221 -1.56 1.93 -15.10
CA PHE A 221 -2.72 1.38 -14.42
C PHE A 221 -2.34 0.82 -13.04
N GLY A 222 -3.31 0.82 -12.15
CA GLY A 222 -3.24 0.11 -10.90
C GLY A 222 -4.39 -0.87 -10.75
N MET A 223 -4.17 -1.94 -10.03
CA MET A 223 -5.18 -2.90 -9.61
C MET A 223 -5.10 -3.07 -8.11
N ILE A 224 -6.26 -3.07 -7.46
CA ILE A 224 -6.37 -3.49 -6.08
C ILE A 224 -6.85 -4.93 -6.07
N ILE A 225 -6.09 -5.76 -5.39
CA ILE A 225 -6.40 -7.17 -5.21
C ILE A 225 -6.67 -7.41 -3.73
N CYS A 226 -7.65 -8.24 -3.45
CA CYS A 226 -7.92 -8.74 -2.12
C CYS A 226 -7.74 -10.25 -2.12
N TYR A 227 -6.93 -10.74 -1.22
CA TYR A 227 -6.96 -12.13 -0.79
C TYR A 227 -8.05 -12.29 0.26
N THR A 228 -8.95 -13.23 0.04
CA THR A 228 -9.93 -13.63 1.03
C THR A 228 -9.81 -15.11 1.26
N ASP A 229 -9.62 -15.52 2.50
CA ASP A 229 -9.84 -16.88 2.91
C ASP A 229 -11.31 -17.01 3.34
N VAL A 230 -12.11 -17.71 2.55
CA VAL A 230 -13.53 -17.98 2.82
C VAL A 230 -13.65 -19.40 3.36
#